data_6e2c2cf117a3bf68e38995f408cebbb2
#
_entry.id   6e2c2cf117a3bf68e38995f408cebbb2
#
_cell.length_a   1.000
_cell.length_b   1.000
_cell.length_c   1.000
_cell.angle_alpha   90.00
_cell.angle_beta   90.00
_cell.angle_gamma   90.00
#
_symmetry.space_group_name_H-M   'P 1'
#
loop_
_entity.id
_entity.type
_entity.pdbx_description
1 polymer ?
#
loop_
_entity_poly.entity_id
_entity_poly.type
_entity_poly.pdbx_seq_one_letter_code
_entity_poly.pdbx_strand_id
1 'polypeptide(L)'
;MVPHRDRHGLYGLRARQPHEPVAGDDVRHAAKVMRAEALKQHRQIFGSKLVLFSMLVWPLLKLAETYYTLRPLAATPGIAERWPLAADPERLLAFLATGALGFTFFFSLVQSAWHFSIERQTGTLELLFLSPANRLAVVVANGFAALVQNAWLFACFAVAMFTLLDVVNVAHPAMYAVVFLAMLVPAVAWGAFLNSVLIFSRDAAFLYTLLDDPMWFASGVRLPVFALPGWIRAIGSVLPLTGSLAVVRGALLDGQGIGDLAGELAGLTVLSGVLLLAAVGALRLGEARAQRTGQLRLF
;
A
#
# COMPACT_ATOMS: atom_id res chain seq x y z
N MET A 1 37.06 15.83 70.55
CA MET A 1 37.96 14.87 69.89
C MET A 1 37.09 13.77 69.33
N VAL A 2 36.68 13.88 68.03
CA VAL A 2 35.80 12.96 67.33
C VAL A 2 36.54 12.53 66.09
N PRO A 3 36.73 11.27 65.78
CA PRO A 3 37.54 10.84 64.65
C PRO A 3 36.71 10.95 63.29
N HIS A 4 37.34 11.56 62.33
CA HIS A 4 36.92 11.65 60.91
C HIS A 4 36.94 10.24 60.32
N ARG A 5 35.78 9.79 59.82
CA ARG A 5 35.65 8.50 59.12
C ARG A 5 35.55 8.77 57.61
N ASP A 6 36.68 8.55 56.96
CA ASP A 6 36.76 8.55 55.50
C ASP A 6 35.83 7.49 54.90
N ARG A 7 34.87 7.93 54.08
CA ARG A 7 34.08 7.07 53.20
C ARG A 7 34.44 7.38 51.77
N HIS A 8 35.54 6.89 51.29
CA HIS A 8 35.78 6.69 49.87
C HIS A 8 35.29 5.31 49.47
N GLY A 9 33.97 5.22 49.18
CA GLY A 9 33.36 4.10 48.47
C GLY A 9 33.43 4.35 46.98
N LEU A 10 34.40 3.78 46.34
CA LEU A 10 34.56 3.72 44.89
C LEU A 10 33.34 3.07 44.25
N TYR A 11 32.44 3.85 43.67
CA TYR A 11 31.53 3.38 42.67
C TYR A 11 32.31 3.21 41.36
N GLY A 12 32.84 2.02 41.17
CA GLY A 12 33.39 1.58 39.89
C GLY A 12 32.25 1.42 38.89
N LEU A 13 31.84 2.51 38.25
CA LEU A 13 31.08 2.48 37.01
C LEU A 13 31.99 1.86 35.94
N ARG A 14 31.94 0.53 35.85
CA ARG A 14 32.42 -0.15 34.63
C ARG A 14 31.63 0.46 33.46
N ALA A 15 32.26 1.35 32.70
CA ALA A 15 31.79 1.73 31.38
C ALA A 15 31.54 0.41 30.61
N ARG A 16 30.29 0.10 30.34
CA ARG A 16 29.96 -0.98 29.41
C ARG A 16 30.64 -0.61 28.09
N GLN A 17 31.65 -1.39 27.71
CA GLN A 17 32.20 -1.33 26.38
C GLN A 17 31.02 -1.49 25.39
N PRO A 18 30.93 -0.66 24.34
CA PRO A 18 29.93 -0.87 23.30
C PRO A 18 30.17 -2.27 22.71
N HIS A 19 29.22 -3.18 22.92
CA HIS A 19 29.22 -4.46 22.23
C HIS A 19 29.19 -4.16 20.76
N GLU A 20 30.25 -4.51 20.04
CA GLU A 20 30.21 -4.57 18.58
C GLU A 20 29.10 -5.53 18.19
N PRO A 21 28.12 -5.09 17.37
CA PRO A 21 27.02 -5.93 16.97
C PRO A 21 27.55 -7.06 16.08
N VAL A 22 27.47 -8.28 16.59
CA VAL A 22 27.72 -9.47 15.77
C VAL A 22 26.59 -9.54 14.73
N ALA A 23 26.92 -9.65 13.45
CA ALA A 23 25.97 -9.62 12.34
C ALA A 23 24.76 -10.60 12.49
N GLY A 24 24.92 -11.66 13.26
CA GLY A 24 23.85 -12.60 13.62
C GLY A 24 22.83 -12.07 14.62
N ASP A 25 23.20 -11.15 15.50
CA ASP A 25 22.29 -10.55 16.48
C ASP A 25 21.39 -9.50 15.84
N ASP A 26 21.86 -8.78 14.84
CA ASP A 26 21.06 -7.82 14.06
C ASP A 26 19.93 -8.51 13.30
N VAL A 27 20.17 -9.65 12.67
CA VAL A 27 19.14 -10.41 11.94
C VAL A 27 18.07 -10.96 12.91
N ARG A 28 18.48 -11.49 14.04
CA ARG A 28 17.54 -11.98 15.07
C ARG A 28 16.72 -10.85 15.69
N HIS A 29 17.34 -9.68 15.85
CA HIS A 29 16.65 -8.50 16.35
C HIS A 29 15.63 -7.98 15.35
N ALA A 30 16.00 -7.88 14.06
CA ALA A 30 15.10 -7.52 12.97
C ALA A 30 13.90 -8.48 12.87
N ALA A 31 14.13 -9.79 12.98
CA ALA A 31 13.06 -10.79 12.96
C ALA A 31 12.09 -10.64 14.17
N LYS A 32 12.60 -10.31 15.37
CA LYS A 32 11.75 -10.02 16.54
C LYS A 32 10.90 -8.77 16.33
N VAL A 33 11.46 -7.70 15.75
CA VAL A 33 10.76 -6.47 15.42
C VAL A 33 9.68 -6.75 14.38
N MET A 34 9.99 -7.48 13.30
CA MET A 34 9.02 -7.89 12.27
C MET A 34 7.86 -8.68 12.88
N ARG A 35 8.16 -9.65 13.74
CA ARG A 35 7.12 -10.44 14.41
C ARG A 35 6.26 -9.60 15.36
N ALA A 36 6.85 -8.68 16.11
CA ALA A 36 6.12 -7.79 17.00
C ALA A 36 5.18 -6.86 16.24
N GLU A 37 5.64 -6.27 15.13
CA GLU A 37 4.86 -5.40 14.27
C GLU A 37 3.73 -6.16 13.58
N ALA A 38 4.02 -7.35 13.04
CA ALA A 38 3.01 -8.22 12.44
C ALA A 38 1.92 -8.62 13.45
N LEU A 39 2.30 -8.96 14.71
CA LEU A 39 1.36 -9.27 15.78
C LEU A 39 0.52 -8.05 16.19
N LYS A 40 1.11 -6.86 16.24
CA LYS A 40 0.42 -5.60 16.55
C LYS A 40 -0.67 -5.35 15.50
N GLN A 41 -0.31 -5.36 14.21
CA GLN A 41 -1.26 -5.15 13.12
C GLN A 41 -2.31 -6.26 13.05
N HIS A 42 -1.92 -7.52 13.20
CA HIS A 42 -2.87 -8.62 13.27
C HIS A 42 -3.91 -8.43 14.38
N ARG A 43 -3.48 -8.03 15.58
CA ARG A 43 -4.40 -7.77 16.70
C ARG A 43 -5.29 -6.55 16.46
N GLN A 44 -4.79 -5.51 15.81
CA GLN A 44 -5.59 -4.34 15.48
C GLN A 44 -6.71 -4.68 14.51
N ILE A 45 -6.46 -5.53 13.52
CA ILE A 45 -7.41 -5.87 12.47
C ILE A 45 -8.34 -7.00 12.91
N PHE A 46 -7.77 -8.13 13.33
CA PHE A 46 -8.52 -9.34 13.69
C PHE A 46 -9.03 -9.33 15.14
N GLY A 47 -8.52 -8.44 15.97
CA GLY A 47 -9.00 -8.25 17.36
C GLY A 47 -10.38 -7.60 17.43
N SER A 48 -10.80 -6.89 16.39
CA SER A 48 -12.12 -6.27 16.30
C SER A 48 -12.94 -6.89 15.17
N LYS A 49 -13.99 -7.63 15.52
CA LYS A 49 -14.94 -8.19 14.53
C LYS A 49 -15.57 -7.10 13.65
N LEU A 50 -15.75 -5.89 14.20
CA LEU A 50 -16.31 -4.75 13.48
C LEU A 50 -15.34 -4.25 12.40
N VAL A 51 -14.04 -4.17 12.70
CA VAL A 51 -13.00 -3.76 11.74
C VAL A 51 -12.91 -4.79 10.61
N LEU A 52 -12.87 -6.08 10.95
CA LEU A 52 -12.84 -7.16 9.97
C LEU A 52 -14.08 -7.13 9.05
N PHE A 53 -15.28 -6.98 9.66
CA PHE A 53 -16.53 -6.86 8.91
C PHE A 53 -16.50 -5.64 7.98
N SER A 54 -16.07 -4.48 8.49
CA SER A 54 -15.96 -3.26 7.68
C SER A 54 -15.02 -3.43 6.49
N MET A 55 -13.88 -4.07 6.69
CA MET A 55 -12.91 -4.32 5.62
C MET A 55 -13.44 -5.22 4.51
N LEU A 56 -14.29 -6.19 4.84
CA LEU A 56 -14.90 -7.08 3.86
C LEU A 56 -16.14 -6.47 3.20
N VAL A 57 -17.00 -5.85 4.00
CA VAL A 57 -18.31 -5.39 3.54
C VAL A 57 -18.21 -4.07 2.79
N TRP A 58 -17.32 -3.15 3.21
CA TRP A 58 -17.18 -1.85 2.58
C TRP A 58 -16.88 -1.91 1.07
N PRO A 59 -15.88 -2.68 0.60
CA PRO A 59 -15.61 -2.81 -0.83
C PRO A 59 -16.77 -3.44 -1.60
N LEU A 60 -17.48 -4.40 -1.00
CA LEU A 60 -18.66 -5.01 -1.63
C LEU A 60 -19.82 -4.01 -1.75
N LEU A 61 -20.05 -3.19 -0.73
CA LEU A 61 -21.04 -2.12 -0.79
C LEU A 61 -20.68 -1.08 -1.86
N LYS A 62 -19.40 -0.71 -1.96
CA LYS A 62 -18.91 0.21 -3.00
C LYS A 62 -19.00 -0.38 -4.39
N LEU A 63 -18.76 -1.67 -4.54
CA LEU A 63 -18.98 -2.39 -5.77
C LEU A 63 -20.46 -2.38 -6.16
N ALA A 64 -21.35 -2.73 -5.23
CA ALA A 64 -22.79 -2.73 -5.46
C ALA A 64 -23.32 -1.32 -5.80
N GLU A 65 -22.94 -0.30 -5.01
CA GLU A 65 -23.27 1.10 -5.30
C GLU A 65 -22.86 1.49 -6.72
N THR A 66 -21.61 1.21 -7.10
CA THR A 66 -21.10 1.56 -8.42
C THR A 66 -21.81 0.80 -9.54
N TYR A 67 -22.06 -0.49 -9.35
CA TYR A 67 -22.77 -1.32 -10.31
C TYR A 67 -24.19 -0.83 -10.57
N TYR A 68 -24.99 -0.64 -9.51
CA TYR A 68 -26.37 -0.17 -9.65
C TYR A 68 -26.48 1.26 -10.16
N THR A 69 -25.46 2.10 -9.94
CA THR A 69 -25.40 3.45 -10.49
C THR A 69 -25.05 3.45 -11.99
N LEU A 70 -24.11 2.60 -12.38
CA LEU A 70 -23.62 2.60 -13.77
C LEU A 70 -24.47 1.73 -14.71
N ARG A 71 -25.08 0.66 -14.23
CA ARG A 71 -25.88 -0.25 -15.04
C ARG A 71 -26.95 0.44 -15.89
N PRO A 72 -27.82 1.33 -15.37
CA PRO A 72 -28.82 2.02 -16.20
C PRO A 72 -28.18 2.96 -17.21
N LEU A 73 -27.05 3.59 -16.88
CA LEU A 73 -26.29 4.46 -17.80
C LEU A 73 -25.65 3.64 -18.92
N ALA A 74 -25.08 2.50 -18.58
CA ALA A 74 -24.42 1.60 -19.53
C ALA A 74 -25.40 1.02 -20.57
N ALA A 75 -26.66 0.86 -20.21
CA ALA A 75 -27.72 0.43 -21.12
C ALA A 75 -28.16 1.50 -22.14
N THR A 76 -27.68 2.75 -22.02
CA THR A 76 -28.00 3.82 -22.96
C THR A 76 -27.29 3.58 -24.29
N PRO A 77 -27.98 3.61 -25.45
CA PRO A 77 -27.42 3.23 -26.75
C PRO A 77 -26.08 3.90 -27.08
N GLY A 78 -25.96 5.22 -26.90
CA GLY A 78 -24.71 5.94 -27.22
C GLY A 78 -23.53 5.61 -26.29
N ILE A 79 -23.78 5.04 -25.12
CA ILE A 79 -22.72 4.53 -24.20
C ILE A 79 -22.36 3.10 -24.55
N ALA A 80 -23.35 2.25 -24.82
CA ALA A 80 -23.15 0.86 -25.22
C ALA A 80 -22.31 0.74 -26.51
N GLU A 81 -22.48 1.65 -27.47
CA GLU A 81 -21.67 1.69 -28.68
C GLU A 81 -20.20 2.01 -28.42
N ARG A 82 -19.93 2.92 -27.49
CA ARG A 82 -18.57 3.35 -27.14
C ARG A 82 -17.88 2.43 -26.13
N TRP A 83 -18.66 1.73 -25.36
CA TRP A 83 -18.20 0.80 -24.33
C TRP A 83 -19.01 -0.51 -24.37
N PRO A 84 -18.76 -1.38 -25.37
CA PRO A 84 -19.55 -2.61 -25.58
C PRO A 84 -19.55 -3.54 -24.38
N LEU A 85 -18.47 -3.59 -23.60
CA LEU A 85 -18.38 -4.40 -22.39
C LEU A 85 -19.47 -4.02 -21.36
N ALA A 86 -19.85 -2.75 -21.30
CA ALA A 86 -20.87 -2.28 -20.37
C ALA A 86 -22.30 -2.72 -20.73
N ALA A 87 -22.54 -3.14 -21.98
CA ALA A 87 -23.83 -3.65 -22.42
C ALA A 87 -24.14 -5.05 -21.80
N ASP A 88 -23.11 -5.80 -21.43
CA ASP A 88 -23.22 -7.09 -20.76
C ASP A 88 -23.12 -6.88 -19.22
N PRO A 89 -24.20 -7.19 -18.46
CA PRO A 89 -24.22 -7.00 -17.01
C PRO A 89 -23.14 -7.78 -16.28
N GLU A 90 -22.81 -8.99 -16.74
CA GLU A 90 -21.82 -9.86 -16.08
C GLU A 90 -20.41 -9.32 -16.31
N ARG A 91 -20.09 -8.91 -17.56
CA ARG A 91 -18.82 -8.29 -17.88
C ARG A 91 -18.63 -6.94 -17.21
N LEU A 92 -19.70 -6.13 -17.12
CA LEU A 92 -19.68 -4.88 -16.36
C LEU A 92 -19.35 -5.14 -14.88
N LEU A 93 -20.03 -6.14 -14.28
CA LEU A 93 -19.78 -6.51 -12.88
C LEU A 93 -18.33 -6.99 -12.69
N ALA A 94 -17.81 -7.82 -13.58
CA ALA A 94 -16.43 -8.29 -13.54
C ALA A 94 -15.42 -7.14 -13.70
N PHE A 95 -15.68 -6.20 -14.60
CA PHE A 95 -14.86 -5.00 -14.76
C PHE A 95 -14.83 -4.15 -13.49
N LEU A 96 -15.97 -3.93 -12.85
CA LEU A 96 -16.07 -3.15 -11.63
C LEU A 96 -15.48 -3.90 -10.42
N ALA A 97 -15.66 -5.21 -10.36
CA ALA A 97 -15.11 -6.05 -9.30
C ALA A 97 -13.57 -6.07 -9.33
N THR A 98 -12.97 -6.23 -10.52
CA THR A 98 -11.49 -6.10 -10.67
C THR A 98 -11.00 -4.72 -10.29
N GLY A 99 -11.73 -3.66 -10.65
CA GLY A 99 -11.43 -2.30 -10.26
C GLY A 99 -11.49 -2.08 -8.74
N ALA A 100 -12.56 -2.54 -8.10
CA ALA A 100 -12.73 -2.44 -6.65
C ALA A 100 -11.66 -3.25 -5.89
N LEU A 101 -11.35 -4.47 -6.36
CA LEU A 101 -10.30 -5.30 -5.81
C LEU A 101 -8.94 -4.60 -5.90
N GLY A 102 -8.60 -4.12 -7.09
CA GLY A 102 -7.34 -3.41 -7.32
C GLY A 102 -7.20 -2.17 -6.46
N PHE A 103 -8.23 -1.34 -6.39
CA PHE A 103 -8.24 -0.15 -5.55
C PHE A 103 -8.09 -0.51 -4.07
N THR A 104 -8.86 -1.46 -3.57
CA THR A 104 -8.79 -1.87 -2.15
C THR A 104 -7.41 -2.39 -1.79
N PHE A 105 -6.77 -3.13 -2.69
CA PHE A 105 -5.42 -3.62 -2.50
C PHE A 105 -4.40 -2.48 -2.41
N PHE A 106 -4.44 -1.52 -3.34
CA PHE A 106 -3.58 -0.34 -3.31
C PHE A 106 -3.86 0.53 -2.07
N PHE A 107 -5.13 0.78 -1.78
CA PHE A 107 -5.55 1.59 -0.65
C PHE A 107 -5.03 1.06 0.68
N SER A 108 -5.13 -0.24 0.91
CA SER A 108 -4.68 -0.81 2.18
C SER A 108 -3.16 -0.75 2.36
N LEU A 109 -2.38 -0.81 1.27
CA LEU A 109 -0.93 -0.58 1.33
C LEU A 109 -0.58 0.89 1.61
N VAL A 110 -1.30 1.81 0.99
CA VAL A 110 -1.13 3.25 1.24
C VAL A 110 -1.57 3.61 2.66
N GLN A 111 -2.62 2.97 3.16
CA GLN A 111 -3.10 3.16 4.53
C GLN A 111 -2.04 2.78 5.59
N SER A 112 -1.16 1.83 5.29
CA SER A 112 -0.04 1.51 6.20
C SER A 112 0.92 2.69 6.37
N ALA A 113 1.15 3.47 5.32
CA ALA A 113 1.93 4.71 5.38
C ALA A 113 1.23 5.78 6.24
N TRP A 114 -0.09 5.85 6.16
CA TRP A 114 -0.89 6.77 6.97
C TRP A 114 -0.88 6.42 8.46
N HIS A 115 -0.93 5.15 8.82
CA HIS A 115 -0.78 4.72 10.23
C HIS A 115 0.52 5.22 10.84
N PHE A 116 1.61 5.25 10.09
CA PHE A 116 2.88 5.81 10.53
C PHE A 116 2.78 7.32 10.85
N SER A 117 1.99 8.05 10.06
CA SER A 117 1.71 9.46 10.32
C SER A 117 0.85 9.68 11.58
N ILE A 118 -0.10 8.79 11.85
CA ILE A 118 -0.92 8.84 13.08
C ILE A 118 -0.04 8.53 14.30
N GLU A 119 0.83 7.53 14.23
CA GLU A 119 1.76 7.20 15.31
C GLU A 119 2.68 8.39 15.66
N ARG A 120 3.06 9.19 14.66
CA ARG A 120 3.77 10.44 14.86
C ARG A 120 2.91 11.48 15.61
N GLN A 121 1.65 11.65 15.21
CA GLN A 121 0.75 12.62 15.85
C GLN A 121 0.40 12.24 17.30
N THR A 122 0.37 10.95 17.60
CA THR A 122 0.09 10.43 18.96
C THR A 122 1.33 10.34 19.86
N GLY A 123 2.53 10.70 19.34
CA GLY A 123 3.79 10.62 20.09
C GLY A 123 4.31 9.21 20.29
N THR A 124 3.64 8.19 19.76
CA THR A 124 4.07 6.78 19.85
C THR A 124 5.33 6.53 19.03
N LEU A 125 5.51 7.30 17.97
CA LEU A 125 6.70 7.23 17.12
C LEU A 125 7.98 7.60 17.89
N GLU A 126 7.90 8.59 18.79
CA GLU A 126 9.03 9.00 19.64
C GLU A 126 9.48 7.86 20.55
N LEU A 127 8.54 7.13 21.18
CA LEU A 127 8.84 5.96 21.99
C LEU A 127 9.53 4.86 21.17
N LEU A 128 9.15 4.71 19.92
CA LEU A 128 9.72 3.74 18.98
C LEU A 128 11.16 4.12 18.60
N PHE A 129 11.44 5.43 18.44
CA PHE A 129 12.80 5.94 18.19
C PHE A 129 13.71 5.95 19.42
N LEU A 130 13.15 5.95 20.62
CA LEU A 130 13.89 5.77 21.86
C LEU A 130 14.23 4.30 22.14
N SER A 131 13.57 3.37 21.46
CA SER A 131 13.88 1.95 21.57
C SER A 131 15.21 1.61 20.85
N PRO A 132 15.95 0.61 21.29
CA PRO A 132 17.18 0.18 20.61
C PRO A 132 16.94 -0.52 19.27
N ALA A 133 15.70 -0.47 18.74
CA ALA A 133 15.33 -1.10 17.49
C ALA A 133 15.90 -0.33 16.30
N ASN A 134 16.37 -1.07 15.29
CA ASN A 134 16.82 -0.47 14.05
C ASN A 134 15.61 0.16 13.31
N ARG A 135 15.67 1.46 13.06
CA ARG A 135 14.61 2.26 12.42
C ARG A 135 14.17 1.70 11.07
N LEU A 136 15.14 1.25 10.27
CA LEU A 136 14.87 0.63 8.98
C LEU A 136 14.09 -0.68 9.15
N ALA A 137 14.46 -1.49 10.15
CA ALA A 137 13.75 -2.73 10.45
C ALA A 137 12.29 -2.49 10.85
N VAL A 138 11.98 -1.41 11.56
CA VAL A 138 10.61 -1.04 11.93
C VAL A 138 9.79 -0.63 10.70
N VAL A 139 10.35 0.21 9.82
CA VAL A 139 9.67 0.64 8.58
C VAL A 139 9.40 -0.56 7.67
N VAL A 140 10.40 -1.43 7.50
CA VAL A 140 10.26 -2.66 6.70
C VAL A 140 9.26 -3.62 7.33
N ALA A 141 9.27 -3.76 8.67
CA ALA A 141 8.33 -4.61 9.40
C ALA A 141 6.88 -4.13 9.25
N ASN A 142 6.64 -2.82 9.32
CA ASN A 142 5.32 -2.23 9.10
C ASN A 142 4.83 -2.49 7.67
N GLY A 143 5.68 -2.26 6.67
CA GLY A 143 5.37 -2.58 5.27
C GLY A 143 5.08 -4.07 5.06
N PHE A 144 5.86 -4.97 5.65
CA PHE A 144 5.66 -6.41 5.54
C PHE A 144 4.34 -6.86 6.20
N ALA A 145 4.00 -6.32 7.36
CA ALA A 145 2.75 -6.63 8.03
C ALA A 145 1.53 -6.17 7.22
N ALA A 146 1.63 -4.99 6.58
CA ALA A 146 0.63 -4.51 5.63
C ALA A 146 0.49 -5.44 4.40
N LEU A 147 1.60 -5.99 3.89
CA LEU A 147 1.59 -6.96 2.81
C LEU A 147 0.84 -8.24 3.16
N VAL A 148 1.05 -8.79 4.36
CA VAL A 148 0.34 -10.00 4.82
C VAL A 148 -1.17 -9.74 4.91
N GLN A 149 -1.56 -8.57 5.44
CA GLN A 149 -2.95 -8.15 5.50
C GLN A 149 -3.58 -8.02 4.11
N ASN A 150 -2.85 -7.39 3.18
CA ASN A 150 -3.33 -7.19 1.82
C ASN A 150 -3.44 -8.51 1.04
N ALA A 151 -2.48 -9.41 1.23
CA ALA A 151 -2.54 -10.73 0.61
C ALA A 151 -3.79 -11.51 1.07
N TRP A 152 -4.15 -11.42 2.35
CA TRP A 152 -5.36 -12.03 2.87
C TRP A 152 -6.63 -11.39 2.26
N LEU A 153 -6.68 -10.08 2.22
CA LEU A 153 -7.81 -9.34 1.65
C LEU A 153 -7.97 -9.64 0.16
N PHE A 154 -6.86 -9.65 -0.57
CA PHE A 154 -6.82 -10.04 -1.98
C PHE A 154 -7.32 -11.48 -2.17
N ALA A 155 -6.88 -12.43 -1.33
CA ALA A 155 -7.34 -13.81 -1.39
C ALA A 155 -8.85 -13.93 -1.15
N CYS A 156 -9.40 -13.23 -0.16
CA CYS A 156 -10.84 -13.21 0.10
C CYS A 156 -11.64 -12.68 -1.09
N PHE A 157 -11.20 -11.57 -1.69
CA PHE A 157 -11.86 -11.00 -2.87
C PHE A 157 -11.67 -11.87 -4.12
N ALA A 158 -10.50 -12.47 -4.31
CA ALA A 158 -10.27 -13.40 -5.40
C ALA A 158 -11.20 -14.60 -5.30
N VAL A 159 -11.33 -15.21 -4.11
CA VAL A 159 -12.28 -16.30 -3.86
C VAL A 159 -13.72 -15.85 -4.14
N ALA A 160 -14.11 -14.67 -3.65
CA ALA A 160 -15.45 -14.14 -3.92
C ALA A 160 -15.70 -13.94 -5.42
N MET A 161 -14.72 -13.41 -6.16
CA MET A 161 -14.81 -13.25 -7.62
C MET A 161 -14.94 -14.60 -8.33
N PHE A 162 -14.11 -15.59 -7.98
CA PHE A 162 -14.16 -16.90 -8.59
C PHE A 162 -15.44 -17.67 -8.31
N THR A 163 -16.04 -17.44 -7.12
CA THR A 163 -17.29 -18.14 -6.74
C THR A 163 -18.56 -17.44 -7.23
N LEU A 164 -18.52 -16.14 -7.46
CA LEU A 164 -19.69 -15.34 -7.82
C LEU A 164 -19.74 -14.97 -9.31
N LEU A 165 -18.61 -15.01 -10.02
CA LEU A 165 -18.49 -14.58 -11.40
C LEU A 165 -17.90 -15.70 -12.26
N ASP A 166 -18.71 -16.28 -13.13
CA ASP A 166 -18.26 -17.28 -14.12
C ASP A 166 -17.44 -16.67 -15.28
N VAL A 167 -17.10 -15.39 -15.19
CA VAL A 167 -16.47 -14.60 -16.27
C VAL A 167 -14.94 -14.65 -16.22
N VAL A 168 -14.35 -15.32 -15.22
CA VAL A 168 -12.89 -15.38 -15.08
C VAL A 168 -12.30 -16.38 -16.06
N ASN A 169 -11.60 -15.88 -17.06
CA ASN A 169 -10.93 -16.66 -18.09
C ASN A 169 -9.40 -16.53 -17.98
N VAL A 170 -8.75 -17.49 -17.34
CA VAL A 170 -7.28 -17.46 -17.14
C VAL A 170 -6.60 -18.42 -18.11
N ALA A 171 -5.73 -17.90 -18.95
CA ALA A 171 -5.00 -18.68 -19.94
C ALA A 171 -4.13 -19.80 -19.31
N HIS A 172 -3.51 -19.52 -18.17
CA HIS A 172 -2.64 -20.47 -17.46
C HIS A 172 -2.58 -20.15 -15.96
N PRO A 173 -2.52 -21.15 -15.05
CA PRO A 173 -2.45 -20.92 -13.59
C PRO A 173 -1.31 -20.00 -13.13
N ALA A 174 -0.19 -19.95 -13.85
CA ALA A 174 0.91 -19.02 -13.56
C ALA A 174 0.48 -17.55 -13.66
N MET A 175 -0.58 -17.22 -14.41
CA MET A 175 -1.09 -15.85 -14.53
C MET A 175 -1.60 -15.28 -13.20
N TYR A 176 -2.05 -16.11 -12.26
CA TYR A 176 -2.42 -15.62 -10.93
C TYR A 176 -1.22 -15.00 -10.19
N ALA A 177 -0.03 -15.61 -10.34
CA ALA A 177 1.19 -15.04 -9.76
C ALA A 177 1.60 -13.74 -10.47
N VAL A 178 1.45 -13.68 -11.79
CA VAL A 178 1.72 -12.45 -12.57
C VAL A 178 0.79 -11.33 -12.16
N VAL A 179 -0.52 -11.60 -12.06
CA VAL A 179 -1.54 -10.64 -11.60
C VAL A 179 -1.21 -10.15 -10.18
N PHE A 180 -0.88 -11.07 -9.28
CA PHE A 180 -0.52 -10.71 -7.91
C PHE A 180 0.73 -9.79 -7.86
N LEU A 181 1.78 -10.12 -8.60
CA LEU A 181 2.99 -9.31 -8.67
C LEU A 181 2.75 -7.96 -9.36
N ALA A 182 1.94 -7.92 -10.42
CA ALA A 182 1.56 -6.68 -11.10
C ALA A 182 0.71 -5.75 -10.23
N MET A 183 0.06 -6.28 -9.20
CA MET A 183 -0.60 -5.48 -8.17
C MET A 183 0.35 -5.09 -7.05
N LEU A 184 1.16 -6.03 -6.56
CA LEU A 184 2.00 -5.89 -5.38
C LEU A 184 3.14 -4.90 -5.61
N VAL A 185 3.93 -5.09 -6.67
CA VAL A 185 5.16 -4.32 -6.89
C VAL A 185 4.88 -2.83 -7.09
N PRO A 186 3.93 -2.42 -7.96
CA PRO A 186 3.59 -1.00 -8.10
C PRO A 186 2.95 -0.40 -6.85
N ALA A 187 2.15 -1.19 -6.10
CA ALA A 187 1.53 -0.71 -4.88
C ALA A 187 2.56 -0.45 -3.77
N VAL A 188 3.57 -1.32 -3.63
CA VAL A 188 4.70 -1.09 -2.69
C VAL A 188 5.51 0.13 -3.11
N ALA A 189 5.80 0.29 -4.40
CA ALA A 189 6.53 1.44 -4.92
C ALA A 189 5.77 2.76 -4.67
N TRP A 190 4.45 2.75 -4.91
CA TRP A 190 3.58 3.89 -4.64
C TRP A 190 3.49 4.21 -3.15
N GLY A 191 3.28 3.21 -2.30
CA GLY A 191 3.27 3.37 -0.84
C GLY A 191 4.59 3.91 -0.30
N ALA A 192 5.73 3.42 -0.80
CA ALA A 192 7.05 3.94 -0.44
C ALA A 192 7.24 5.40 -0.87
N PHE A 193 6.80 5.76 -2.08
CA PHE A 193 6.84 7.15 -2.57
C PHE A 193 5.98 8.06 -1.70
N LEU A 194 4.71 7.70 -1.45
CA LEU A 194 3.82 8.48 -0.61
C LEU A 194 4.36 8.65 0.81
N ASN A 195 4.84 7.57 1.42
CA ASN A 195 5.42 7.61 2.75
C ASN A 195 6.61 8.58 2.81
N SER A 196 7.47 8.56 1.79
CA SER A 196 8.62 9.46 1.69
C SER A 196 8.24 10.94 1.57
N VAL A 197 7.09 11.23 0.95
CA VAL A 197 6.56 12.60 0.84
C VAL A 197 5.82 13.00 2.12
N LEU A 198 5.00 12.10 2.67
CA LEU A 198 4.12 12.37 3.81
C LEU A 198 4.89 12.52 5.13
N ILE A 199 6.03 11.83 5.29
CA ILE A 199 6.82 11.86 6.54
C ILE A 199 7.30 13.28 6.89
N PHE A 200 7.47 14.15 5.90
CA PHE A 200 7.88 15.55 6.10
C PHE A 200 6.71 16.54 6.05
N SER A 201 5.49 16.08 5.82
CA SER A 201 4.31 16.93 5.76
C SER A 201 3.69 17.14 7.15
N ARG A 202 3.22 18.37 7.40
CA ARG A 202 2.42 18.67 8.61
C ARG A 202 0.99 18.15 8.49
N ASP A 203 0.44 18.18 7.27
CA ASP A 203 -0.94 17.81 6.96
C ASP A 203 -0.97 16.51 6.13
N ALA A 204 -0.43 15.44 6.69
CA ALA A 204 -0.36 14.13 6.02
C ALA A 204 -1.75 13.60 5.61
N ALA A 205 -2.79 13.85 6.42
CA ALA A 205 -4.15 13.44 6.11
C ALA A 205 -4.70 14.13 4.86
N PHE A 206 -4.45 15.43 4.70
CA PHE A 206 -4.87 16.19 3.51
C PHE A 206 -4.15 15.70 2.26
N LEU A 207 -2.82 15.52 2.33
CA LEU A 207 -2.06 15.02 1.20
C LEU A 207 -2.45 13.58 0.83
N TYR A 208 -2.77 12.77 1.83
CA TYR A 208 -3.28 11.43 1.60
C TYR A 208 -4.56 11.48 0.76
N THR A 209 -5.57 12.24 1.17
CA THR A 209 -6.83 12.40 0.44
C THR A 209 -6.60 12.97 -0.96
N LEU A 210 -5.72 13.96 -1.09
CA LEU A 210 -5.38 14.59 -2.37
C LEU A 210 -4.76 13.58 -3.37
N LEU A 211 -4.09 12.56 -2.90
CA LEU A 211 -3.45 11.54 -3.75
C LEU A 211 -4.34 10.31 -3.97
N ASP A 212 -5.23 10.01 -3.04
CA ASP A 212 -6.14 8.86 -3.11
C ASP A 212 -7.33 9.10 -4.05
N ASP A 213 -7.97 10.25 -3.96
CA ASP A 213 -9.13 10.59 -4.81
C ASP A 213 -8.81 10.57 -6.32
N PRO A 214 -7.69 11.14 -6.80
CA PRO A 214 -7.31 10.99 -8.20
C PRO A 214 -7.08 9.54 -8.62
N MET A 215 -6.52 8.70 -7.75
CA MET A 215 -6.31 7.29 -8.04
C MET A 215 -7.65 6.57 -8.23
N TRP A 216 -8.62 6.81 -7.34
CA TRP A 216 -9.97 6.25 -7.47
C TRP A 216 -10.67 6.67 -8.76
N PHE A 217 -10.50 7.92 -9.17
CA PHE A 217 -11.21 8.48 -10.31
C PHE A 217 -10.50 8.23 -11.66
N ALA A 218 -9.17 8.45 -11.71
CA ALA A 218 -8.42 8.48 -12.97
C ALA A 218 -7.81 7.13 -13.37
N SER A 219 -7.68 6.17 -12.43
CA SER A 219 -7.02 4.88 -12.72
C SER A 219 -7.88 3.85 -13.44
N GLY A 220 -9.09 4.20 -13.83
CA GLY A 220 -9.93 3.24 -14.53
C GLY A 220 -10.67 2.24 -13.62
N VAL A 221 -10.78 2.54 -12.33
CA VAL A 221 -11.49 1.68 -11.35
C VAL A 221 -12.96 1.52 -11.72
N ARG A 222 -13.65 2.64 -11.98
CA ARG A 222 -15.09 2.68 -12.29
C ARG A 222 -15.39 2.80 -13.77
N LEU A 223 -14.61 3.59 -14.47
CA LEU A 223 -14.80 3.88 -15.89
C LEU A 223 -13.52 3.53 -16.64
N PRO A 224 -13.61 2.99 -17.85
CA PRO A 224 -12.41 2.72 -18.63
C PRO A 224 -11.66 4.02 -18.92
N VAL A 225 -10.34 3.98 -18.86
CA VAL A 225 -9.49 5.17 -19.01
C VAL A 225 -9.72 5.90 -20.34
N PHE A 226 -10.05 5.17 -21.41
CA PHE A 226 -10.34 5.77 -22.73
C PHE A 226 -11.62 6.64 -22.74
N ALA A 227 -12.56 6.40 -21.83
CA ALA A 227 -13.79 7.18 -21.70
C ALA A 227 -13.58 8.51 -20.95
N LEU A 228 -12.42 8.68 -20.32
CA LEU A 228 -12.10 9.89 -19.56
C LEU A 228 -11.57 11.01 -20.46
N PRO A 229 -11.80 12.29 -20.11
CA PRO A 229 -11.21 13.43 -20.78
C PRO A 229 -9.68 13.33 -20.85
N GLY A 230 -9.06 13.90 -21.90
CA GLY A 230 -7.63 13.75 -22.18
C GLY A 230 -6.71 14.15 -21.02
N TRP A 231 -7.04 15.20 -20.27
CA TRP A 231 -6.25 15.63 -19.12
C TRP A 231 -6.33 14.64 -17.94
N ILE A 232 -7.51 14.03 -17.70
CA ILE A 232 -7.65 12.99 -16.66
C ILE A 232 -6.92 11.73 -17.09
N ARG A 233 -6.98 11.38 -18.37
CA ARG A 233 -6.24 10.25 -18.94
C ARG A 233 -4.74 10.42 -18.76
N ALA A 234 -4.22 11.64 -18.96
CA ALA A 234 -2.81 11.95 -18.72
C ALA A 234 -2.42 11.75 -17.23
N ILE A 235 -3.29 12.16 -16.29
CA ILE A 235 -3.08 11.87 -14.86
C ILE A 235 -3.13 10.35 -14.62
N GLY A 236 -4.13 9.67 -15.16
CA GLY A 236 -4.29 8.23 -15.02
C GLY A 236 -3.08 7.43 -15.51
N SER A 237 -2.45 7.86 -16.60
CA SER A 237 -1.28 7.17 -17.17
C SER A 237 -0.05 7.15 -16.26
N VAL A 238 0.05 8.09 -15.31
CA VAL A 238 1.16 8.17 -14.33
C VAL A 238 0.83 7.39 -13.05
N LEU A 239 -0.44 7.01 -12.87
CA LEU A 239 -0.87 6.27 -11.68
C LEU A 239 -0.58 4.76 -11.84
N PRO A 240 0.12 4.14 -10.88
CA PRO A 240 0.51 2.74 -11.02
C PRO A 240 -0.69 1.78 -11.03
N LEU A 241 -1.78 2.13 -10.37
CA LEU A 241 -3.00 1.34 -10.37
C LEU A 241 -3.59 1.16 -11.78
N THR A 242 -3.45 2.15 -12.66
CA THR A 242 -3.95 2.08 -14.04
C THR A 242 -3.33 0.92 -14.81
N GLY A 243 -2.01 0.82 -14.79
CA GLY A 243 -1.28 -0.27 -15.45
C GLY A 243 -1.54 -1.62 -14.76
N SER A 244 -1.62 -1.64 -13.44
CA SER A 244 -1.96 -2.85 -12.69
C SER A 244 -3.35 -3.38 -13.09
N LEU A 245 -4.36 -2.51 -13.19
CA LEU A 245 -5.70 -2.90 -13.63
C LEU A 245 -5.75 -3.36 -15.09
N ALA A 246 -4.92 -2.78 -15.96
CA ALA A 246 -4.80 -3.26 -17.35
C ALA A 246 -4.30 -4.72 -17.37
N VAL A 247 -3.24 -5.03 -16.62
CA VAL A 247 -2.71 -6.41 -16.50
C VAL A 247 -3.74 -7.35 -15.88
N VAL A 248 -4.39 -6.94 -14.78
CA VAL A 248 -5.41 -7.76 -14.09
C VAL A 248 -6.55 -8.12 -15.03
N ARG A 249 -7.10 -7.13 -15.76
CA ARG A 249 -8.22 -7.34 -16.68
C ARG A 249 -7.81 -8.14 -17.90
N GLY A 250 -6.68 -7.81 -18.52
CA GLY A 250 -6.16 -8.58 -19.65
C GLY A 250 -5.97 -10.05 -19.30
N ALA A 251 -5.40 -10.33 -18.12
CA ALA A 251 -5.17 -11.70 -17.67
C ALA A 251 -6.44 -12.45 -17.25
N LEU A 252 -7.34 -11.80 -16.48
CA LEU A 252 -8.49 -12.47 -15.86
C LEU A 252 -9.76 -12.41 -16.68
N LEU A 253 -9.99 -11.35 -17.45
CA LEU A 253 -11.21 -11.16 -18.23
C LEU A 253 -11.02 -11.50 -19.72
N ASP A 254 -9.86 -11.12 -20.27
CA ASP A 254 -9.59 -11.28 -21.70
C ASP A 254 -8.74 -12.53 -22.00
N GLY A 255 -8.29 -13.27 -20.98
CA GLY A 255 -7.51 -14.50 -21.12
C GLY A 255 -6.13 -14.30 -21.78
N GLN A 256 -5.58 -13.09 -21.69
CA GLN A 256 -4.28 -12.76 -22.28
C GLN A 256 -3.13 -13.46 -21.54
N GLY A 257 -2.12 -13.88 -22.32
CA GLY A 257 -0.92 -14.47 -21.79
C GLY A 257 0.16 -13.43 -21.44
N ILE A 258 1.27 -13.90 -20.86
CA ILE A 258 2.42 -13.03 -20.48
C ILE A 258 2.97 -12.27 -21.70
N GLY A 259 3.00 -12.94 -22.89
CA GLY A 259 3.50 -12.33 -24.12
C GLY A 259 2.64 -11.14 -24.57
N ASP A 260 1.33 -11.27 -24.46
CA ASP A 260 0.38 -10.22 -24.85
C ASP A 260 0.45 -9.01 -23.92
N LEU A 261 0.71 -9.27 -22.61
CA LEU A 261 0.82 -8.27 -21.55
C LEU A 261 2.25 -7.74 -21.34
N ALA A 262 3.20 -8.13 -22.19
CA ALA A 262 4.61 -7.76 -22.00
C ALA A 262 4.83 -6.24 -21.99
N GLY A 263 4.09 -5.50 -22.80
CA GLY A 263 4.15 -4.03 -22.85
C GLY A 263 3.69 -3.37 -21.55
N GLU A 264 2.54 -3.80 -21.03
CA GLU A 264 1.97 -3.33 -19.76
C GLU A 264 2.87 -3.67 -18.58
N LEU A 265 3.38 -4.89 -18.53
CA LEU A 265 4.30 -5.35 -17.49
C LEU A 265 5.63 -4.58 -17.52
N ALA A 266 6.17 -4.32 -18.71
CA ALA A 266 7.38 -3.50 -18.85
C ALA A 266 7.13 -2.06 -18.38
N GLY A 267 6.01 -1.44 -18.81
CA GLY A 267 5.60 -0.11 -18.36
C GLY A 267 5.43 -0.01 -16.85
N LEU A 268 4.77 -0.99 -16.23
CA LEU A 268 4.62 -1.07 -14.78
C LEU A 268 5.95 -1.21 -14.05
N THR A 269 6.87 -2.01 -14.59
CA THR A 269 8.20 -2.21 -14.00
C THR A 269 9.00 -0.91 -14.04
N VAL A 270 9.00 -0.22 -15.17
CA VAL A 270 9.66 1.10 -15.32
C VAL A 270 9.03 2.13 -14.37
N LEU A 271 7.71 2.23 -14.33
CA LEU A 271 7.01 3.16 -13.45
C LEU A 271 7.30 2.87 -11.97
N SER A 272 7.29 1.62 -11.57
CA SER A 272 7.63 1.20 -10.20
C SER A 272 9.08 1.57 -9.85
N GLY A 273 10.02 1.38 -10.77
CA GLY A 273 11.40 1.79 -10.61
C GLY A 273 11.56 3.30 -10.45
N VAL A 274 10.87 4.09 -11.27
CA VAL A 274 10.83 5.55 -11.17
C VAL A 274 10.27 6.02 -9.83
N LEU A 275 9.16 5.41 -9.37
CA LEU A 275 8.56 5.72 -8.07
C LEU A 275 9.49 5.41 -6.90
N LEU A 276 10.20 4.28 -6.93
CA LEU A 276 11.18 3.94 -5.90
C LEU A 276 12.36 4.92 -5.89
N LEU A 277 12.87 5.32 -7.05
CA LEU A 277 13.90 6.34 -7.15
C LEU A 277 13.41 7.69 -6.64
N ALA A 278 12.19 8.07 -6.98
CA ALA A 278 11.55 9.30 -6.47
C ALA A 278 11.36 9.24 -4.94
N ALA A 279 11.01 8.08 -4.38
CA ALA A 279 10.91 7.86 -2.94
C ALA A 279 12.26 8.10 -2.24
N VAL A 280 13.32 7.51 -2.76
CA VAL A 280 14.69 7.72 -2.22
C VAL A 280 15.10 9.19 -2.34
N GLY A 281 14.81 9.84 -3.46
CA GLY A 281 15.08 11.26 -3.67
C GLY A 281 14.33 12.16 -2.69
N ALA A 282 13.03 11.91 -2.49
CA ALA A 282 12.19 12.64 -1.55
C ALA A 282 12.68 12.50 -0.10
N LEU A 283 13.06 11.29 0.32
CA LEU A 283 13.66 11.03 1.63
C LEU A 283 14.95 11.83 1.84
N ARG A 284 15.89 11.76 0.90
CA ARG A 284 17.17 12.49 0.99
C ARG A 284 16.97 14.01 1.04
N LEU A 285 16.05 14.53 0.22
CA LEU A 285 15.72 15.95 0.21
C LEU A 285 15.06 16.40 1.53
N GLY A 286 14.17 15.57 2.06
CA GLY A 286 13.52 15.81 3.34
C GLY A 286 14.51 15.83 4.50
N GLU A 287 15.41 14.85 4.58
CA GLU A 287 16.48 14.80 5.58
C GLU A 287 17.40 16.03 5.50
N ALA A 288 17.84 16.40 4.29
CA ALA A 288 18.69 17.56 4.09
C ALA A 288 18.00 18.87 4.51
N ARG A 289 16.69 19.02 4.29
CA ARG A 289 15.90 20.17 4.75
C ARG A 289 15.74 20.16 6.26
N ALA A 290 15.40 19.02 6.85
CA ALA A 290 15.24 18.88 8.30
C ALA A 290 16.53 19.22 9.06
N GLN A 291 17.71 18.81 8.53
CA GLN A 291 19.00 19.17 9.09
C GLN A 291 19.29 20.68 9.01
N ARG A 292 18.92 21.34 7.90
CA ARG A 292 19.15 22.78 7.71
C ARG A 292 18.24 23.65 8.54
N THR A 293 17.00 23.24 8.78
CA THR A 293 16.01 24.02 9.51
C THR A 293 16.04 23.79 11.02
N GLY A 294 16.88 22.87 11.50
CA GLY A 294 16.96 22.52 12.92
C GLY A 294 15.68 21.85 13.44
N GLN A 295 14.75 21.50 12.57
CA GLN A 295 13.48 20.84 12.91
C GLN A 295 13.65 19.35 13.20
N LEU A 296 14.87 18.88 13.42
CA LEU A 296 15.18 17.54 13.94
C LEU A 296 14.58 17.27 15.35
N ARG A 297 14.01 18.29 15.99
CA ARG A 297 13.23 18.13 17.24
C ARG A 297 11.87 17.44 17.04
N LEU A 298 11.52 17.04 15.80
CA LEU A 298 10.31 16.29 15.47
C LEU A 298 10.62 14.82 15.10
N PHE A 299 11.86 14.38 15.32
CA PHE A 299 12.31 12.99 15.21
C PHE A 299 12.95 12.53 16.49
#